data_190bfff41ff0abbd405c4948d2e55a83
#
_entry.id   190bfff41ff0abbd405c4948d2e55a83
#
_cell.length_a   1.000
_cell.length_b   1.000
_cell.length_c   1.000
_cell.angle_alpha   90.00
_cell.angle_beta   90.00
_cell.angle_gamma   90.00
#
_symmetry.space_group_name_H-M   'P 1'
#
loop_
_entity.id
_entity.type
_entity.pdbx_description
1 polymer ?
#
loop_
_entity_poly.entity_id
_entity_poly.type
_entity_poly.pdbx_seq_one_letter_code
_entity_poly.pdbx_strand_id
1 'polypeptide(L)'
;MFALDADLSPFYHALAEDDPLYWARNGAGRLLAAPSVFEDLVRTLCSTNCAFSATRRMVAALVRIGDGAFPTPQRTLDLGEEPLVAEVRMGYRARSLVALAERDCNGELDLESLRATAGAREEEVAAALGALHGFGPYAVAHAMQLLGFYRPLILDSWTRPTYVRIIGKRSRSDAAIRRDFARYGAYAGLAFWLTLTKDWVPA
;
A
#
# COMPACT_ATOMS: atom_id res chain seq x y z
N MET A 1 -9.65 4.94 6.65
CA MET A 1 -9.62 5.39 8.07
C MET A 1 -8.18 5.53 8.54
N PHE A 2 -7.91 6.27 9.62
CA PHE A 2 -6.54 6.61 10.05
C PHE A 2 -5.80 5.49 10.81
N ALA A 3 -6.17 4.22 10.68
CA ALA A 3 -5.56 3.11 11.44
C ALA A 3 -5.21 3.50 12.90
N LEU A 4 -6.18 4.11 13.61
CA LEU A 4 -5.98 4.65 14.96
C LEU A 4 -5.79 3.56 16.01
N ASP A 5 -6.23 2.37 15.70
CA ASP A 5 -6.10 1.12 16.46
C ASP A 5 -4.74 0.44 16.29
N ALA A 6 -3.94 0.85 15.28
CA ALA A 6 -2.59 0.33 15.10
C ALA A 6 -1.67 0.81 16.23
N ASP A 7 -1.08 -0.13 16.98
CA ASP A 7 -0.09 0.20 18.00
C ASP A 7 1.29 0.40 17.39
N LEU A 8 1.69 1.67 17.27
CA LEU A 8 3.03 2.06 16.82
C LEU A 8 4.00 2.37 17.99
N SER A 9 3.58 2.14 19.23
CA SER A 9 4.42 2.38 20.42
C SER A 9 5.77 1.66 20.36
N PRO A 10 5.87 0.38 19.89
CA PRO A 10 7.17 -0.28 19.76
C PRO A 10 8.10 0.43 18.78
N PHE A 11 7.55 0.97 17.68
CA PHE A 11 8.34 1.78 16.73
C PHE A 11 8.86 3.05 17.40
N TYR A 12 7.98 3.80 18.06
CA TYR A 12 8.38 5.06 18.70
C TYR A 12 9.42 4.85 19.81
N HIS A 13 9.28 3.80 20.62
CA HIS A 13 10.23 3.47 21.68
C HIS A 13 11.61 3.06 21.15
N ALA A 14 11.66 2.49 19.94
CA ALA A 14 12.92 2.09 19.31
C ALA A 14 13.71 3.27 18.72
N LEU A 15 13.10 4.47 18.60
CA LEU A 15 13.76 5.67 18.07
C LEU A 15 14.56 6.35 19.17
N ALA A 16 15.89 6.31 19.08
CA ALA A 16 16.80 7.05 19.96
C ALA A 16 16.70 8.57 19.69
N GLU A 17 17.14 9.41 20.61
CA GLU A 17 17.06 10.88 20.49
C GLU A 17 17.86 11.44 19.31
N ASP A 18 18.95 10.76 18.93
CA ASP A 18 19.79 11.10 17.78
C ASP A 18 19.30 10.49 16.46
N ASP A 19 18.21 9.70 16.48
CA ASP A 19 17.66 9.12 15.25
C ASP A 19 17.02 10.20 14.37
N PRO A 20 17.32 10.26 13.07
CA PRO A 20 16.69 11.19 12.13
C PRO A 20 15.16 11.17 12.11
N LEU A 21 14.55 10.07 12.58
CA LEU A 21 13.11 9.88 12.68
C LEU A 21 12.55 10.12 14.09
N TYR A 22 13.35 10.62 15.04
CA TYR A 22 12.90 10.89 16.42
C TYR A 22 11.62 11.74 16.48
N TRP A 23 11.48 12.70 15.55
CA TRP A 23 10.27 13.52 15.38
C TRP A 23 8.98 12.71 15.21
N ALA A 24 9.06 11.49 14.67
CA ALA A 24 7.90 10.61 14.43
C ALA A 24 7.22 10.16 15.73
N ARG A 25 7.92 10.21 16.87
CA ARG A 25 7.36 9.90 18.20
C ARG A 25 6.15 10.76 18.57
N ASN A 26 5.95 11.89 17.90
CA ASN A 26 4.77 12.73 18.05
C ASN A 26 3.51 12.17 17.39
N GLY A 27 3.52 10.89 16.98
CA GLY A 27 2.35 10.18 16.46
C GLY A 27 2.32 10.02 14.94
N ALA A 28 3.43 10.31 14.26
CA ALA A 28 3.53 10.11 12.80
C ALA A 28 3.59 8.62 12.42
N GLY A 29 3.21 8.30 11.17
CA GLY A 29 3.33 6.95 10.62
C GLY A 29 1.99 6.18 10.54
N ARG A 30 0.87 6.80 10.91
CA ARG A 30 -0.45 6.22 10.72
C ARG A 30 -0.89 6.38 9.27
N LEU A 31 -0.90 5.26 8.54
CA LEU A 31 -1.31 5.25 7.14
C LEU A 31 -2.83 5.31 7.01
N LEU A 32 -3.31 5.94 5.93
CA LEU A 32 -4.73 5.95 5.59
C LEU A 32 -5.10 4.64 4.92
N ALA A 33 -5.85 3.80 5.61
CA ALA A 33 -6.46 2.61 5.06
C ALA A 33 -7.93 2.86 4.67
N ALA A 34 -8.41 2.18 3.65
CA ALA A 34 -9.80 2.16 3.26
C ALA A 34 -10.67 1.40 4.28
N PRO A 35 -12.02 1.53 4.21
CA PRO A 35 -12.93 0.77 5.05
C PRO A 35 -12.80 -0.75 4.90
N SER A 36 -12.48 -1.23 3.69
CA SER A 36 -12.28 -2.66 3.39
C SER A 36 -10.91 -2.93 2.78
N VAL A 37 -10.41 -4.14 2.97
CA VAL A 37 -9.16 -4.60 2.32
C VAL A 37 -9.33 -4.64 0.81
N PHE A 38 -10.49 -5.03 0.31
CA PHE A 38 -10.79 -5.00 -1.12
C PHE A 38 -10.53 -3.61 -1.72
N GLU A 39 -11.05 -2.55 -1.11
CA GLU A 39 -10.82 -1.18 -1.59
C GLU A 39 -9.34 -0.79 -1.55
N ASP A 40 -8.60 -1.14 -0.48
CA ASP A 40 -7.16 -0.88 -0.38
C ASP A 40 -6.38 -1.58 -1.51
N LEU A 41 -6.70 -2.84 -1.81
CA LEU A 41 -6.07 -3.60 -2.89
C LEU A 41 -6.40 -3.03 -4.27
N VAL A 42 -7.65 -2.63 -4.50
CA VAL A 42 -8.06 -2.02 -5.78
C VAL A 42 -7.41 -0.65 -5.98
N ARG A 43 -7.32 0.17 -4.95
CA ARG A 43 -6.59 1.46 -4.99
C ARG A 43 -5.10 1.26 -5.28
N THR A 44 -4.50 0.23 -4.67
CA THR A 44 -3.12 -0.19 -4.94
C THR A 44 -2.96 -0.63 -6.39
N LEU A 45 -3.87 -1.46 -6.90
CA LEU A 45 -3.88 -1.87 -8.30
C LEU A 45 -3.97 -0.67 -9.27
N CYS A 46 -4.83 0.30 -8.96
CA CYS A 46 -4.96 1.54 -9.74
C CYS A 46 -3.67 2.37 -9.74
N SER A 47 -2.79 2.21 -8.75
CA SER A 47 -1.53 2.98 -8.67
C SER A 47 -0.37 2.34 -9.45
N THR A 48 -0.52 1.10 -9.92
CA THR A 48 0.56 0.39 -10.63
C THR A 48 0.85 1.02 -11.99
N ASN A 49 2.12 1.19 -12.35
CA ASN A 49 2.58 1.63 -13.68
C ASN A 49 1.82 2.83 -14.27
N CYS A 50 1.47 3.83 -13.49
CA CYS A 50 0.82 5.04 -13.98
C CYS A 50 1.15 6.27 -13.10
N ALA A 51 0.86 7.44 -13.63
CA ALA A 51 0.97 8.68 -12.87
C ALA A 51 -0.16 8.77 -11.81
N PHE A 52 0.13 9.41 -10.68
CA PHE A 52 -0.83 9.59 -9.58
C PHE A 52 -2.16 10.25 -10.02
N SER A 53 -2.09 11.16 -11.00
CA SER A 53 -3.30 11.77 -11.60
C SER A 53 -4.20 10.75 -12.30
N ALA A 54 -3.63 9.70 -12.90
CA ALA A 54 -4.39 8.62 -13.51
C ALA A 54 -5.02 7.73 -12.44
N THR A 55 -4.28 7.40 -11.36
CA THR A 55 -4.83 6.69 -10.19
C THR A 55 -6.05 7.41 -9.64
N ARG A 56 -5.94 8.72 -9.39
CA ARG A 56 -7.06 9.54 -8.88
C ARG A 56 -8.28 9.50 -9.79
N ARG A 57 -8.08 9.58 -11.11
CA ARG A 57 -9.18 9.50 -12.09
C ARG A 57 -9.87 8.13 -12.06
N MET A 58 -9.09 7.04 -12.03
CA MET A 58 -9.65 5.68 -11.95
C MET A 58 -10.45 5.48 -10.66
N VAL A 59 -9.91 5.86 -9.51
CA VAL A 59 -10.62 5.75 -8.22
C VAL A 59 -11.91 6.58 -8.21
N ALA A 60 -11.88 7.83 -8.71
CA ALA A 60 -13.07 8.66 -8.81
C ALA A 60 -14.11 8.08 -9.79
N ALA A 61 -13.66 7.45 -10.88
CA ALA A 61 -14.54 6.78 -11.81
C ALA A 61 -15.16 5.51 -11.24
N LEU A 62 -14.41 4.73 -10.45
CA LEU A 62 -14.95 3.56 -9.72
C LEU A 62 -16.08 3.97 -8.76
N VAL A 63 -15.89 5.04 -7.98
CA VAL A 63 -16.94 5.57 -7.10
C VAL A 63 -18.18 6.00 -7.92
N ARG A 64 -17.98 6.61 -9.07
CA ARG A 64 -19.11 7.07 -9.93
C ARG A 64 -19.91 5.90 -10.48
N ILE A 65 -19.26 4.82 -11.00
CA ILE A 65 -19.98 3.63 -11.52
C ILE A 65 -20.51 2.73 -10.41
N GLY A 66 -20.05 2.93 -9.18
CA GLY A 66 -20.54 2.31 -7.95
C GLY A 66 -21.65 3.09 -7.26
N ASP A 67 -22.36 3.96 -8.02
CA ASP A 67 -23.51 4.74 -7.53
C ASP A 67 -23.17 5.67 -6.34
N GLY A 68 -21.98 6.27 -6.36
CA GLY A 68 -21.50 7.21 -5.34
C GLY A 68 -20.73 6.58 -4.19
N ALA A 69 -20.62 5.24 -4.16
CA ALA A 69 -19.78 4.50 -3.22
C ALA A 69 -18.71 3.70 -3.97
N PHE A 70 -17.66 3.30 -3.25
CA PHE A 70 -16.67 2.39 -3.84
C PHE A 70 -17.34 1.02 -4.08
N PRO A 71 -17.20 0.40 -5.28
CA PRO A 71 -17.91 -0.84 -5.59
C PRO A 71 -17.44 -1.98 -4.68
N THR A 72 -18.38 -2.76 -4.17
CA THR A 72 -18.08 -4.00 -3.46
C THR A 72 -17.54 -5.06 -4.44
N PRO A 73 -16.96 -6.18 -3.95
CA PRO A 73 -16.58 -7.31 -4.81
C PRO A 73 -17.76 -7.77 -5.68
N GLN A 74 -18.94 -7.99 -5.09
CA GLN A 74 -20.13 -8.41 -5.83
C GLN A 74 -20.54 -7.38 -6.88
N ARG A 75 -20.58 -6.07 -6.53
CA ARG A 75 -20.89 -5.02 -7.49
C ARG A 75 -19.89 -4.96 -8.64
N THR A 76 -18.62 -5.26 -8.37
CA THR A 76 -17.59 -5.34 -9.40
C THR A 76 -17.84 -6.48 -10.39
N LEU A 77 -18.30 -7.64 -9.91
CA LEU A 77 -18.69 -8.77 -10.77
C LEU A 77 -19.92 -8.43 -11.60
N ASP A 78 -20.91 -7.79 -11.00
CA ASP A 78 -22.15 -7.39 -11.70
C ASP A 78 -21.87 -6.38 -12.84
N LEU A 79 -20.87 -5.49 -12.65
CA LEU A 79 -20.42 -4.55 -13.67
C LEU A 79 -19.66 -5.25 -14.82
N GLY A 80 -18.87 -6.26 -14.47
CA GLY A 80 -18.01 -6.93 -15.43
C GLY A 80 -16.80 -6.09 -15.89
N GLU A 81 -16.01 -6.63 -16.82
CA GLU A 81 -14.77 -6.02 -17.28
C GLU A 81 -14.99 -4.83 -18.21
N GLU A 82 -16.03 -4.86 -19.06
CA GLU A 82 -16.23 -3.86 -20.12
C GLU A 82 -16.38 -2.42 -19.58
N PRO A 83 -17.26 -2.11 -18.60
CA PRO A 83 -17.35 -0.76 -18.02
C PRO A 83 -16.06 -0.33 -17.30
N LEU A 84 -15.32 -1.26 -16.69
CA LEU A 84 -14.04 -0.98 -16.05
C LEU A 84 -12.98 -0.53 -17.07
N VAL A 85 -13.02 -1.07 -18.29
CA VAL A 85 -12.13 -0.65 -19.38
C VAL A 85 -12.63 0.64 -20.02
N ALA A 86 -13.90 0.72 -20.38
CA ALA A 86 -14.46 1.80 -21.19
C ALA A 86 -14.64 3.11 -20.40
N GLU A 87 -15.23 3.03 -19.19
CA GLU A 87 -15.61 4.19 -18.40
C GLU A 87 -14.57 4.55 -17.34
N VAL A 88 -14.04 3.54 -16.61
CA VAL A 88 -13.01 3.76 -15.57
C VAL A 88 -11.62 3.93 -16.19
N ARG A 89 -11.41 3.41 -17.38
CA ARG A 89 -10.13 3.44 -18.13
C ARG A 89 -9.00 2.69 -17.40
N MET A 90 -9.33 1.58 -16.77
CA MET A 90 -8.37 0.74 -16.04
C MET A 90 -7.39 0.00 -16.97
N GLY A 91 -7.74 -0.18 -18.25
CA GLY A 91 -6.96 -0.97 -19.19
C GLY A 91 -6.81 -2.41 -18.68
N TYR A 92 -5.61 -2.97 -18.76
CA TYR A 92 -5.32 -4.35 -18.33
C TYR A 92 -5.63 -4.63 -16.84
N ARG A 93 -5.76 -3.59 -16.01
CA ARG A 93 -6.09 -3.73 -14.57
C ARG A 93 -7.54 -4.17 -14.35
N ALA A 94 -8.44 -3.94 -15.32
CA ALA A 94 -9.83 -4.33 -15.22
C ALA A 94 -9.95 -5.85 -14.97
N ARG A 95 -9.23 -6.67 -15.75
CA ARG A 95 -9.18 -8.11 -15.55
C ARG A 95 -8.65 -8.51 -14.17
N SER A 96 -7.62 -7.79 -13.67
CA SER A 96 -7.09 -8.05 -12.32
C SER A 96 -8.10 -7.73 -11.22
N LEU A 97 -8.88 -6.65 -11.40
CA LEU A 97 -9.93 -6.27 -10.47
C LEU A 97 -11.07 -7.30 -10.44
N VAL A 98 -11.53 -7.76 -11.61
CA VAL A 98 -12.56 -8.81 -11.70
C VAL A 98 -12.07 -10.09 -11.03
N ALA A 99 -10.84 -10.55 -11.35
CA ALA A 99 -10.27 -11.76 -10.75
C ALA A 99 -10.10 -11.65 -9.22
N LEU A 100 -9.79 -10.46 -8.69
CA LEU A 100 -9.74 -10.23 -7.24
C LEU A 100 -11.15 -10.36 -6.62
N ALA A 101 -12.16 -9.75 -7.26
CA ALA A 101 -13.54 -9.81 -6.81
C ALA A 101 -14.10 -11.25 -6.84
N GLU A 102 -13.76 -12.03 -7.88
CA GLU A 102 -14.14 -13.45 -7.98
C GLU A 102 -13.60 -14.25 -6.80
N ARG A 103 -12.32 -14.12 -6.48
CA ARG A 103 -11.69 -14.88 -5.39
C ARG A 103 -12.28 -14.56 -4.02
N ASP A 104 -12.63 -13.29 -3.78
CA ASP A 104 -13.27 -12.87 -2.55
C ASP A 104 -14.71 -13.39 -2.46
N CYS A 105 -15.52 -13.21 -3.52
CA CYS A 105 -16.92 -13.66 -3.55
C CYS A 105 -17.06 -15.20 -3.49
N ASN A 106 -16.13 -15.94 -4.08
CA ASN A 106 -16.12 -17.41 -4.06
C ASN A 106 -15.58 -17.99 -2.74
N GLY A 107 -15.09 -17.14 -1.83
CA GLY A 107 -14.50 -17.58 -0.57
C GLY A 107 -13.13 -18.25 -0.70
N GLU A 108 -12.47 -18.13 -1.87
CA GLU A 108 -11.11 -18.64 -2.09
C GLU A 108 -10.07 -17.84 -1.30
N LEU A 109 -10.36 -16.58 -1.00
CA LEU A 109 -9.51 -15.69 -0.25
C LEU A 109 -10.37 -14.74 0.59
N ASP A 110 -10.34 -14.91 1.90
CA ASP A 110 -10.91 -13.94 2.85
C ASP A 110 -9.96 -12.73 2.95
N LEU A 111 -10.28 -11.65 2.24
CA LEU A 111 -9.44 -10.47 2.17
C LEU A 111 -9.27 -9.79 3.53
N GLU A 112 -10.30 -9.73 4.36
CA GLU A 112 -10.20 -9.07 5.67
C GLU A 112 -9.28 -9.84 6.63
N SER A 113 -9.14 -11.16 6.46
CA SER A 113 -8.19 -11.98 7.23
C SER A 113 -6.71 -11.64 6.96
N LEU A 114 -6.43 -10.92 5.86
CA LEU A 114 -5.06 -10.49 5.50
C LEU A 114 -4.55 -9.35 6.38
N ARG A 115 -5.40 -8.68 7.19
CA ARG A 115 -4.94 -7.62 8.09
C ARG A 115 -3.99 -8.16 9.16
N ALA A 116 -3.00 -7.34 9.54
CA ALA A 116 -2.10 -7.67 10.62
C ALA A 116 -2.86 -7.78 11.94
N THR A 117 -2.89 -8.99 12.48
CA THR A 117 -3.46 -9.32 13.78
C THR A 117 -2.44 -10.09 14.62
N ALA A 118 -2.72 -10.28 15.91
CA ALA A 118 -1.88 -11.12 16.75
C ALA A 118 -1.80 -12.54 16.17
N GLY A 119 -0.60 -12.97 15.75
CA GLY A 119 -0.35 -14.28 15.13
C GLY A 119 -0.41 -14.31 13.61
N ALA A 120 -0.73 -13.19 12.94
CA ALA A 120 -0.64 -13.10 11.47
C ALA A 120 0.81 -13.31 11.00
N ARG A 121 0.99 -14.13 9.96
CA ARG A 121 2.30 -14.47 9.41
C ARG A 121 2.58 -13.62 8.17
N GLU A 122 3.52 -12.69 8.31
CA GLU A 122 3.87 -11.69 7.28
C GLU A 122 4.20 -12.35 5.93
N GLU A 123 4.95 -13.46 5.95
CA GLU A 123 5.35 -14.19 4.74
C GLU A 123 4.16 -14.83 4.03
N GLU A 124 3.18 -15.34 4.76
CA GLU A 124 1.98 -15.94 4.18
C GLU A 124 1.10 -14.88 3.52
N VAL A 125 0.92 -13.74 4.18
CA VAL A 125 0.16 -12.61 3.61
C VAL A 125 0.88 -12.07 2.36
N ALA A 126 2.20 -11.91 2.41
CA ALA A 126 2.99 -11.49 1.24
C ALA A 126 2.86 -12.47 0.07
N ALA A 127 2.89 -13.78 0.35
CA ALA A 127 2.69 -14.83 -0.67
C ALA A 127 1.27 -14.80 -1.25
N ALA A 128 0.24 -14.67 -0.41
CA ALA A 128 -1.14 -14.55 -0.84
C ALA A 128 -1.36 -13.34 -1.77
N LEU A 129 -0.83 -12.17 -1.38
CA LEU A 129 -0.86 -10.96 -2.21
C LEU A 129 -0.08 -11.13 -3.51
N GLY A 130 1.10 -11.76 -3.46
CA GLY A 130 1.93 -12.03 -4.65
C GLY A 130 1.29 -13.01 -5.65
N ALA A 131 0.35 -13.84 -5.20
CA ALA A 131 -0.44 -14.72 -6.05
C ALA A 131 -1.64 -14.03 -6.72
N LEU A 132 -1.94 -12.77 -6.37
CA LEU A 132 -3.00 -11.99 -7.02
C LEU A 132 -2.54 -11.48 -8.39
N HIS A 133 -3.41 -11.62 -9.38
CA HIS A 133 -3.14 -11.10 -10.72
C HIS A 133 -2.92 -9.58 -10.68
N GLY A 134 -1.83 -9.11 -11.27
CA GLY A 134 -1.49 -7.67 -11.29
C GLY A 134 -0.72 -7.15 -10.06
N PHE A 135 -0.45 -7.99 -9.07
CA PHE A 135 0.32 -7.63 -7.88
C PHE A 135 1.78 -8.03 -8.01
N GLY A 136 2.60 -7.13 -8.55
CA GLY A 136 4.06 -7.23 -8.52
C GLY A 136 4.66 -6.77 -7.18
N PRO A 137 6.01 -6.80 -7.04
CA PRO A 137 6.70 -6.46 -5.78
C PRO A 137 6.31 -5.09 -5.18
N TYR A 138 6.08 -4.08 -6.01
CA TYR A 138 5.60 -2.77 -5.58
C TYR A 138 4.21 -2.85 -4.94
N ALA A 139 3.24 -3.48 -5.63
CA ALA A 139 1.87 -3.57 -5.16
C ALA A 139 1.77 -4.41 -3.88
N VAL A 140 2.53 -5.50 -3.79
CA VAL A 140 2.63 -6.32 -2.57
C VAL A 140 3.17 -5.48 -1.41
N ALA A 141 4.29 -4.78 -1.58
CA ALA A 141 4.87 -3.97 -0.51
C ALA A 141 3.92 -2.85 -0.05
N HIS A 142 3.20 -2.22 -0.99
CA HIS A 142 2.22 -1.17 -0.69
C HIS A 142 1.01 -1.74 0.07
N ALA A 143 0.41 -2.82 -0.44
CA ALA A 143 -0.70 -3.49 0.22
C ALA A 143 -0.33 -3.96 1.64
N MET A 144 0.85 -4.57 1.81
CA MET A 144 1.35 -5.00 3.11
C MET A 144 1.35 -3.86 4.13
N GLN A 145 1.83 -2.67 3.77
CA GLN A 145 1.83 -1.53 4.68
C GLN A 145 0.42 -1.05 5.04
N LEU A 146 -0.52 -1.05 4.08
CA LEU A 146 -1.93 -0.71 4.35
C LEU A 146 -2.60 -1.75 5.27
N LEU A 147 -2.17 -3.00 5.19
CA LEU A 147 -2.64 -4.10 6.04
C LEU A 147 -2.00 -4.12 7.45
N GLY A 148 -1.02 -3.24 7.71
CA GLY A 148 -0.35 -3.14 9.01
C GLY A 148 0.99 -3.86 9.13
N PHE A 149 1.54 -4.39 8.02
CA PHE A 149 2.87 -4.98 7.96
C PHE A 149 3.88 -3.94 7.46
N TYR A 150 4.63 -3.34 8.35
CA TYR A 150 5.45 -2.17 8.07
C TYR A 150 6.89 -2.47 7.65
N ARG A 151 7.28 -3.74 7.50
CA ARG A 151 8.65 -4.13 7.10
C ARG A 151 8.93 -3.88 5.61
N PRO A 152 8.04 -4.21 4.66
CA PRO A 152 8.36 -4.09 3.25
C PRO A 152 8.54 -2.63 2.82
N LEU A 153 9.66 -2.33 2.14
CA LEU A 153 9.91 -1.01 1.56
C LEU A 153 9.18 -0.88 0.21
N ILE A 154 8.45 0.21 0.04
CA ILE A 154 7.82 0.56 -1.23
C ILE A 154 8.90 1.20 -2.12
N LEU A 155 9.47 0.40 -3.03
CA LEU A 155 10.52 0.84 -3.95
C LEU A 155 9.95 1.02 -5.36
N ASP A 156 9.81 2.28 -5.79
CA ASP A 156 9.23 2.64 -7.08
C ASP A 156 10.01 3.76 -7.79
N SER A 157 9.44 4.30 -8.85
CA SER A 157 10.03 5.38 -9.65
C SER A 157 10.07 6.73 -8.94
N TRP A 158 9.30 6.92 -7.86
CA TRP A 158 9.31 8.12 -7.06
C TRP A 158 10.17 7.95 -5.79
N THR A 159 10.05 6.85 -5.08
CA THR A 159 10.73 6.62 -3.80
C THR A 159 12.25 6.51 -3.97
N ARG A 160 12.72 5.77 -4.99
CA ARG A 160 14.16 5.62 -5.25
C ARG A 160 14.87 6.95 -5.49
N PRO A 161 14.48 7.78 -6.48
CA PRO A 161 15.16 9.05 -6.72
C PRO A 161 14.99 10.04 -5.57
N THR A 162 13.85 10.00 -4.86
CA THR A 162 13.63 10.85 -3.68
C THR A 162 14.64 10.50 -2.58
N TYR A 163 14.82 9.23 -2.27
CA TYR A 163 15.79 8.79 -1.27
C TYR A 163 17.23 9.14 -1.67
N VAL A 164 17.61 8.90 -2.93
CA VAL A 164 18.93 9.24 -3.47
C VAL A 164 19.22 10.72 -3.29
N ARG A 165 18.24 11.59 -3.54
CA ARG A 165 18.34 13.05 -3.33
C ARG A 165 18.54 13.39 -1.85
N ILE A 166 17.75 12.79 -0.94
CA ILE A 166 17.83 13.04 0.51
C ILE A 166 19.24 12.71 1.04
N ILE A 167 19.84 11.60 0.61
CA ILE A 167 21.17 11.20 1.07
C ILE A 167 22.33 11.87 0.31
N GLY A 168 22.05 12.77 -0.62
CA GLY A 168 23.05 13.52 -1.39
C GLY A 168 23.94 12.64 -2.30
N LYS A 169 23.41 11.53 -2.82
CA LYS A 169 24.15 10.58 -3.69
C LYS A 169 23.64 10.65 -5.13
N ARG A 170 24.43 10.10 -6.07
CA ARG A 170 24.02 9.99 -7.48
C ARG A 170 23.12 8.79 -7.75
N SER A 171 23.32 7.70 -7.00
CA SER A 171 22.52 6.47 -7.10
C SER A 171 22.60 5.65 -5.83
N ARG A 172 21.63 4.75 -5.64
CA ARG A 172 21.61 3.75 -4.56
C ARG A 172 20.83 2.53 -5.05
N SER A 173 21.41 1.34 -4.94
CA SER A 173 20.73 0.10 -5.31
C SER A 173 19.64 -0.26 -4.29
N ASP A 174 18.60 -1.00 -4.73
CA ASP A 174 17.52 -1.47 -3.85
C ASP A 174 18.06 -2.25 -2.64
N ALA A 175 19.06 -3.11 -2.86
CA ALA A 175 19.71 -3.86 -1.79
C ALA A 175 20.41 -2.94 -0.76
N ALA A 176 21.00 -1.84 -1.23
CA ALA A 176 21.63 -0.86 -0.36
C ALA A 176 20.58 -0.05 0.41
N ILE A 177 19.48 0.37 -0.25
CA ILE A 177 18.36 1.05 0.41
C ILE A 177 17.79 0.16 1.51
N ARG A 178 17.53 -1.12 1.22
CA ARG A 178 17.04 -2.08 2.24
C ARG A 178 17.98 -2.20 3.43
N ARG A 179 19.31 -2.23 3.22
CA ARG A 179 20.30 -2.27 4.30
C ARG A 179 20.28 -1.00 5.15
N ASP A 180 20.09 0.17 4.53
CA ASP A 180 20.05 1.44 5.25
C ASP A 180 18.92 1.47 6.29
N PHE A 181 17.80 0.78 6.02
CA PHE A 181 16.63 0.71 6.89
C PHE A 181 16.52 -0.59 7.70
N ALA A 182 17.44 -1.55 7.54
CA ALA A 182 17.38 -2.84 8.24
C ALA A 182 17.33 -2.69 9.78
N ARG A 183 17.95 -1.63 10.31
CA ARG A 183 17.98 -1.35 11.77
C ARG A 183 16.60 -1.13 12.37
N TYR A 184 15.59 -0.74 11.58
CA TYR A 184 14.21 -0.54 12.05
C TYR A 184 13.38 -1.83 12.10
N GLY A 185 13.95 -2.98 11.72
CA GLY A 185 13.34 -4.30 11.85
C GLY A 185 11.96 -4.39 11.18
N ALA A 186 10.93 -4.70 11.97
CA ALA A 186 9.55 -4.82 11.49
C ALA A 186 8.96 -3.50 10.95
N TYR A 187 9.60 -2.37 11.22
CA TYR A 187 9.15 -1.04 10.79
C TYR A 187 10.03 -0.43 9.69
N ALA A 188 10.88 -1.22 9.03
CA ALA A 188 11.83 -0.74 8.03
C ALA A 188 11.15 0.03 6.87
N GLY A 189 10.03 -0.47 6.36
CA GLY A 189 9.26 0.18 5.30
C GLY A 189 8.57 1.46 5.78
N LEU A 190 8.04 1.48 7.01
CA LEU A 190 7.47 2.68 7.60
C LEU A 190 8.55 3.76 7.81
N ALA A 191 9.69 3.39 8.36
CA ALA A 191 10.83 4.29 8.54
C ALA A 191 11.31 4.87 7.20
N PHE A 192 11.37 4.05 6.15
CA PHE A 192 11.66 4.51 4.80
C PHE A 192 10.64 5.53 4.32
N TRP A 193 9.35 5.24 4.44
CA TRP A 193 8.27 6.15 4.05
C TRP A 193 8.35 7.49 4.80
N LEU A 194 8.51 7.47 6.12
CA LEU A 194 8.63 8.67 6.94
C LEU A 194 9.87 9.50 6.59
N THR A 195 10.98 8.85 6.21
CA THR A 195 12.17 9.56 5.72
C THR A 195 11.87 10.34 4.44
N LEU A 196 11.08 9.76 3.52
CA LEU A 196 10.74 10.39 2.24
C LEU A 196 9.72 11.51 2.37
N THR A 197 8.86 11.46 3.39
CA THR A 197 7.69 12.34 3.56
C THR A 197 7.84 13.33 4.72
N LYS A 198 9.02 13.41 5.32
CA LYS A 198 9.29 14.30 6.46
C LYS A 198 8.85 15.74 6.19
N ASP A 199 9.15 16.25 5.01
CA ASP A 199 8.84 17.63 4.62
C ASP A 199 7.34 17.88 4.32
N TRP A 200 6.51 16.83 4.33
CA TRP A 200 5.05 16.94 4.17
C TRP A 200 4.36 17.28 5.49
N VAL A 201 5.04 17.08 6.60
CA VAL A 201 4.53 17.38 7.93
C VAL A 201 5.03 18.79 8.30
N PRO A 202 4.15 19.78 8.53
CA PRO A 202 4.56 21.08 9.04
C PRO A 202 5.32 20.92 10.37
N ALA A 203 6.38 21.70 10.54
CA ALA A 203 7.14 21.74 11.79
C ALA A 203 6.29 22.30 12.94
#